data_47860c4dc1e4fb083821020bad8c2438
#
_entry.id   47860c4dc1e4fb083821020bad8c2438
#
_cell.length_a   1.000
_cell.length_b   1.000
_cell.length_c   1.000
_cell.angle_alpha   90.00
_cell.angle_beta   90.00
_cell.angle_gamma   90.00
#
_symmetry.space_group_name_H-M   'P 1'
#
loop_
_entity.id
_entity.type
_entity.pdbx_description
1 polymer ?
#
loop_
_entity_poly.entity_id
_entity_poly.type
_entity_poly.pdbx_seq_one_letter_code
_entity_poly.pdbx_strand_id
1 'polypeptide(L)'
;LDVHDAGSNEVNGKPRAFEHGMVTTIEPGIYVRPTKPVIEFPLLERDPNEIRERRKILGIEKATKLEKDEIMNAKTVKHEIPKDLLGIGVRIEDDIVCTNSGPVNLTENAPKTIEEIEAVTA
;
A
#
# COMPACT_ATOMS: atom_id res chain seq x y z
N LEU A 1 8.11 -16.07 -14.20
CA LEU A 1 8.75 -14.87 -13.67
C LEU A 1 8.04 -14.47 -12.39
N ASP A 2 8.79 -14.34 -11.31
CA ASP A 2 8.29 -13.78 -10.08
C ASP A 2 8.23 -12.26 -10.25
N VAL A 3 7.09 -11.65 -9.91
CA VAL A 3 6.86 -10.21 -10.05
C VAL A 3 7.16 -9.46 -8.74
N HIS A 4 7.69 -10.15 -7.76
CA HIS A 4 8.04 -9.56 -6.47
C HIS A 4 9.53 -9.17 -6.42
N ASP A 5 9.85 -8.19 -5.58
CA ASP A 5 11.22 -7.78 -5.32
C ASP A 5 12.07 -8.96 -4.86
N ALA A 6 13.27 -9.08 -5.40
CA ALA A 6 14.23 -10.09 -5.00
C ALA A 6 14.91 -9.68 -3.68
N GLY A 7 15.15 -10.67 -2.82
CA GLY A 7 15.89 -10.46 -1.60
C GLY A 7 15.09 -10.78 -0.34
N SER A 8 15.69 -10.46 0.81
CA SER A 8 15.06 -10.67 2.11
C SER A 8 14.79 -9.35 2.80
N ASN A 9 13.58 -9.19 3.30
CA ASN A 9 13.19 -8.04 4.13
C ASN A 9 13.76 -8.11 5.56
N GLU A 10 14.45 -9.20 5.89
CA GLU A 10 15.02 -9.43 7.21
C GLU A 10 16.48 -9.88 7.11
N VAL A 11 17.29 -9.44 8.07
CA VAL A 11 18.66 -9.92 8.32
C VAL A 11 18.75 -10.31 9.77
N ASN A 12 19.12 -11.57 10.06
CA ASN A 12 19.22 -12.12 11.41
C ASN A 12 17.94 -11.94 12.25
N GLY A 13 16.77 -12.12 11.63
CA GLY A 13 15.47 -11.99 12.29
C GLY A 13 15.06 -10.55 12.63
N LYS A 14 15.71 -9.56 12.05
CA LYS A 14 15.38 -8.13 12.21
C LYS A 14 15.04 -7.52 10.86
N PRO A 15 14.08 -6.58 10.81
CA PRO A 15 13.77 -5.85 9.59
C PRO A 15 15.04 -5.20 9.01
N ARG A 16 15.23 -5.40 7.71
CA ARG A 16 16.34 -4.80 6.98
C ARG A 16 15.99 -3.36 6.58
N ALA A 17 16.89 -2.43 6.87
CA ALA A 17 16.78 -1.08 6.32
C ALA A 17 17.21 -1.07 4.84
N PHE A 18 16.65 -0.16 4.07
CA PHE A 18 17.12 0.09 2.71
C PHE A 18 18.54 0.63 2.71
N GLU A 19 19.36 0.11 1.84
CA GLU A 19 20.77 0.48 1.66
C GLU A 19 20.98 1.10 0.28
N HIS A 20 22.09 1.84 0.12
CA HIS A 20 22.47 2.42 -1.17
C HIS A 20 22.55 1.35 -2.27
N GLY A 21 21.94 1.63 -3.41
CA GLY A 21 21.87 0.74 -4.57
C GLY A 21 20.73 -0.28 -4.53
N MET A 22 19.94 -0.36 -3.46
CA MET A 22 18.73 -1.17 -3.45
C MET A 22 17.64 -0.50 -4.27
N VAL A 23 16.91 -1.31 -5.02
CA VAL A 23 15.72 -0.91 -5.78
C VAL A 23 14.51 -1.61 -5.19
N THR A 24 13.42 -0.89 -5.07
CA THR A 24 12.11 -1.43 -4.65
C THR A 24 11.01 -0.75 -5.45
N THR A 25 9.86 -1.43 -5.58
CA THR A 25 8.66 -0.85 -6.18
C THR A 25 7.77 -0.22 -5.11
N ILE A 26 7.04 0.81 -5.50
CA ILE A 26 5.91 1.37 -4.74
C ILE A 26 4.70 1.25 -5.65
N GLU A 27 3.82 0.29 -5.34
CA GLU A 27 2.80 -0.16 -6.28
C GLU A 27 1.40 -0.23 -5.66
N PRO A 28 0.82 0.91 -5.21
CA PRO A 28 -0.54 0.94 -4.71
C PRO A 28 -1.53 0.53 -5.81
N GLY A 29 -2.43 -0.40 -5.48
CA GLY A 29 -3.44 -0.88 -6.42
C GLY A 29 -4.81 -1.04 -5.77
N ILE A 30 -5.85 -0.76 -6.53
CA ILE A 30 -7.25 -1.00 -6.15
C ILE A 30 -7.84 -1.98 -7.16
N TYR A 31 -8.44 -3.06 -6.64
CA TYR A 31 -9.01 -4.12 -7.48
C TYR A 31 -10.45 -4.42 -7.03
N VAL A 32 -11.39 -4.20 -7.91
CA VAL A 32 -12.81 -4.44 -7.67
C VAL A 32 -13.17 -5.84 -8.17
N ARG A 33 -13.45 -6.75 -7.24
CA ARG A 33 -13.77 -8.13 -7.58
C ARG A 33 -15.16 -8.22 -8.19
N PRO A 34 -15.35 -8.89 -9.34
CA PRO A 34 -16.66 -9.02 -9.99
C PRO A 34 -17.68 -9.78 -9.12
N THR A 35 -17.19 -10.65 -8.21
CA THR A 35 -18.02 -11.48 -7.34
C THR A 35 -18.33 -10.85 -5.97
N LYS A 36 -17.81 -9.64 -5.69
CA LYS A 36 -18.03 -8.93 -4.42
C LYS A 36 -18.55 -7.52 -4.67
N PRO A 37 -19.84 -7.35 -4.95
CA PRO A 37 -20.42 -6.04 -5.23
C PRO A 37 -20.62 -5.17 -3.99
N VAL A 38 -20.32 -5.70 -2.80
CA VAL A 38 -20.44 -4.97 -1.53
C VAL A 38 -19.10 -5.02 -0.82
N ILE A 39 -18.65 -3.87 -0.36
CA ILE A 39 -17.45 -3.73 0.49
C ILE A 39 -17.90 -3.30 1.89
N GLU A 40 -17.33 -3.93 2.90
CA GLU A 40 -17.54 -3.58 4.30
C GLU A 40 -16.26 -2.94 4.84
N PHE A 41 -16.36 -1.74 5.37
CA PHE A 41 -15.25 -1.05 6.02
C PHE A 41 -15.55 -0.87 7.51
N PRO A 42 -14.56 -1.09 8.38
CA PRO A 42 -14.67 -0.67 9.77
C PRO A 42 -14.72 0.85 9.85
N LEU A 43 -15.70 1.39 10.56
CA LEU A 43 -15.80 2.82 10.84
C LEU A 43 -14.83 3.18 11.96
N LEU A 44 -13.59 3.44 11.59
CA LEU A 44 -12.51 3.83 12.50
C LEU A 44 -11.82 5.07 11.97
N GLU A 45 -11.87 6.14 12.75
CA GLU A 45 -10.96 7.25 12.55
C GLU A 45 -9.60 6.87 13.12
N ARG A 46 -8.56 6.95 12.29
CA ARG A 46 -7.19 6.62 12.68
C ARG A 46 -6.24 7.74 12.31
N ASP A 47 -5.61 8.32 13.31
CA ASP A 47 -4.50 9.23 13.10
C ASP A 47 -3.21 8.42 12.91
N PRO A 48 -2.53 8.55 11.75
CA PRO A 48 -1.26 7.90 11.49
C PRO A 48 -0.17 8.21 12.54
N ASN A 49 -0.20 9.40 13.15
CA ASN A 49 0.75 9.79 14.17
C ASN A 49 0.49 9.04 15.49
N GLU A 50 -0.77 8.90 15.89
CA GLU A 50 -1.12 8.11 17.07
C GLU A 50 -0.72 6.63 16.89
N ILE A 51 -0.93 6.05 15.71
CA ILE A 51 -0.50 4.70 15.38
C ILE A 51 1.03 4.58 15.52
N ARG A 52 1.77 5.54 14.98
CA ARG A 52 3.24 5.56 15.05
C ARG A 52 3.74 5.65 16.50
N GLU A 53 3.18 6.56 17.29
CA GLU A 53 3.55 6.70 18.71
C GLU A 53 3.18 5.46 19.52
N ARG A 54 2.01 4.88 19.31
CA ARG A 54 1.60 3.62 19.94
C ARG A 54 2.60 2.49 19.64
N ARG A 55 3.07 2.38 18.39
CA ARG A 55 4.08 1.38 17.99
C ARG A 55 5.44 1.61 18.63
N LYS A 56 5.84 2.85 18.83
CA LYS A 56 7.06 3.19 19.56
C LYS A 56 6.99 2.79 21.05
N ILE A 57 5.85 3.07 21.69
CA ILE A 57 5.67 2.83 23.13
C ILE A 57 5.49 1.35 23.45
N LEU A 58 4.66 0.64 22.70
CA LEU A 58 4.25 -0.74 22.99
C LEU A 58 5.06 -1.80 22.25
N GLY A 59 5.87 -1.41 21.26
CA GLY A 59 6.46 -2.29 20.28
C GLY A 59 5.46 -2.69 19.18
N ILE A 60 6.00 -3.05 18.00
CA ILE A 60 5.21 -3.30 16.78
C ILE A 60 4.20 -4.42 16.98
N GLU A 61 4.62 -5.54 17.57
CA GLU A 61 3.79 -6.74 17.72
C GLU A 61 2.55 -6.48 18.59
N LYS A 62 2.76 -5.89 19.78
CA LYS A 62 1.67 -5.58 20.71
C LYS A 62 0.72 -4.52 20.16
N ALA A 63 1.26 -3.48 19.54
CA ALA A 63 0.47 -2.44 18.90
C ALA A 63 -0.37 -3.00 17.75
N THR A 64 0.21 -3.85 16.89
CA THR A 64 -0.51 -4.51 15.78
C THR A 64 -1.64 -5.40 16.28
N LYS A 65 -1.46 -6.10 17.40
CA LYS A 65 -2.53 -6.92 17.99
C LYS A 65 -3.70 -6.04 18.43
N LEU A 66 -3.43 -4.95 19.14
CA LEU A 66 -4.46 -4.00 19.56
C LEU A 66 -5.19 -3.37 18.37
N GLU A 67 -4.45 -2.98 17.35
CA GLU A 67 -5.00 -2.42 16.11
C GLU A 67 -5.95 -3.41 15.40
N LYS A 68 -5.61 -4.70 15.39
CA LYS A 68 -6.49 -5.75 14.85
C LYS A 68 -7.75 -5.94 15.67
N ASP A 69 -7.63 -5.92 17.00
CA ASP A 69 -8.78 -6.05 17.91
C ASP A 69 -9.72 -4.84 17.75
N GLU A 70 -9.19 -3.64 17.62
CA GLU A 70 -9.96 -2.42 17.33
C GLU A 70 -10.74 -2.53 16.01
N ILE A 71 -10.09 -3.04 14.94
CA ILE A 71 -10.74 -3.27 13.64
C ILE A 71 -11.87 -4.28 13.75
N MET A 72 -11.62 -5.41 14.44
CA MET A 72 -12.62 -6.48 14.57
C MET A 72 -13.85 -6.05 15.39
N ASN A 73 -13.68 -5.15 16.34
CA ASN A 73 -14.76 -4.66 17.20
C ASN A 73 -15.44 -3.39 16.69
N ALA A 74 -14.93 -2.80 15.61
CA ALA A 74 -15.49 -1.58 15.03
C ALA A 74 -16.83 -1.84 14.34
N LYS A 75 -17.71 -0.84 14.37
CA LYS A 75 -18.91 -0.86 13.53
C LYS A 75 -18.49 -0.85 12.08
N THR A 76 -19.12 -1.67 11.24
CA THR A 76 -18.88 -1.71 9.81
C THR A 76 -19.94 -0.92 9.05
N VAL A 77 -19.53 -0.26 8.00
CA VAL A 77 -20.40 0.37 7.01
C VAL A 77 -20.28 -0.42 5.69
N LYS A 78 -21.43 -0.70 5.09
CA LYS A 78 -21.51 -1.38 3.80
C LYS A 78 -21.69 -0.38 2.69
N HIS A 79 -20.89 -0.52 1.64
CA HIS A 79 -21.01 0.25 0.41
C HIS A 79 -21.25 -0.68 -0.77
N GLU A 80 -22.30 -0.43 -1.52
CA GLU A 80 -22.50 -1.08 -2.80
C GLU A 80 -21.57 -0.47 -3.84
N ILE A 81 -20.90 -1.33 -4.59
CA ILE A 81 -20.02 -0.92 -5.69
C ILE A 81 -20.87 -0.77 -6.95
N PRO A 82 -20.77 0.34 -7.69
CA PRO A 82 -21.38 0.49 -8.99
C PRO A 82 -21.02 -0.67 -9.91
N LYS A 83 -22.01 -1.18 -10.66
CA LYS A 83 -21.85 -2.40 -11.50
C LYS A 83 -20.79 -2.24 -12.58
N ASP A 84 -20.64 -1.03 -13.10
CA ASP A 84 -19.66 -0.64 -14.11
C ASP A 84 -18.21 -0.68 -13.62
N LEU A 85 -17.99 -0.65 -12.31
CA LEU A 85 -16.67 -0.80 -11.69
C LEU A 85 -16.29 -2.25 -11.39
N LEU A 86 -17.24 -3.19 -11.47
CA LEU A 86 -16.97 -4.59 -11.16
C LEU A 86 -15.99 -5.21 -12.18
N GLY A 87 -14.92 -5.82 -11.67
CA GLY A 87 -13.87 -6.42 -12.49
C GLY A 87 -12.79 -5.45 -12.95
N ILE A 88 -12.88 -4.18 -12.56
CA ILE A 88 -11.84 -3.19 -12.87
C ILE A 88 -10.76 -3.20 -11.79
N GLY A 89 -9.51 -3.11 -12.22
CA GLY A 89 -8.34 -2.92 -11.36
C GLY A 89 -7.46 -1.80 -11.90
N VAL A 90 -6.92 -1.00 -10.99
CA VAL A 90 -5.94 0.05 -11.31
C VAL A 90 -4.77 -0.08 -10.37
N ARG A 91 -3.56 -0.03 -10.92
CA ARG A 91 -2.31 0.04 -10.16
C ARG A 91 -1.46 1.18 -10.71
N ILE A 92 -0.87 1.93 -9.83
CA ILE A 92 0.21 2.86 -10.14
C ILE A 92 1.48 2.26 -9.56
N GLU A 93 2.57 2.30 -10.31
CA GLU A 93 3.82 1.69 -9.89
C GLU A 93 4.98 2.64 -10.16
N ASP A 94 5.84 2.79 -9.16
CA ASP A 94 7.10 3.51 -9.25
C ASP A 94 8.26 2.63 -8.80
N ASP A 95 9.34 2.64 -9.58
CA ASP A 95 10.61 2.01 -9.23
C ASP A 95 11.49 3.03 -8.52
N ILE A 96 11.85 2.73 -7.30
CA ILE A 96 12.62 3.62 -6.43
C ILE A 96 13.98 3.02 -6.12
N VAL A 97 15.05 3.74 -6.46
CA VAL A 97 16.40 3.37 -6.03
C VAL A 97 16.82 4.16 -4.81
N CYS A 98 17.36 3.48 -3.82
CA CYS A 98 17.94 4.11 -2.63
C CYS A 98 19.34 4.65 -2.94
N THR A 99 19.57 5.95 -2.73
CA THR A 99 20.89 6.58 -2.89
C THR A 99 21.35 7.24 -1.59
N ASN A 100 22.63 7.61 -1.52
CA ASN A 100 23.18 8.33 -0.37
C ASN A 100 22.56 9.72 -0.16
N SER A 101 21.99 10.30 -1.23
CA SER A 101 21.31 11.61 -1.20
C SER A 101 19.79 11.51 -1.04
N GLY A 102 19.25 10.30 -0.89
CA GLY A 102 17.83 10.02 -0.76
C GLY A 102 17.29 9.12 -1.88
N PRO A 103 15.98 8.81 -1.86
CA PRO A 103 15.35 7.99 -2.89
C PRO A 103 15.29 8.74 -4.24
N VAL A 104 15.50 8.02 -5.33
CA VAL A 104 15.34 8.52 -6.71
C VAL A 104 14.29 7.67 -7.41
N ASN A 105 13.29 8.31 -7.99
CA ASN A 105 12.26 7.65 -8.78
C ASN A 105 12.78 7.42 -10.22
N LEU A 106 12.94 6.16 -10.63
CA LEU A 106 13.41 5.79 -11.96
C LEU A 106 12.30 5.89 -13.02
N THR A 107 11.04 5.84 -12.58
CA THR A 107 9.85 5.87 -13.44
C THR A 107 9.08 7.18 -13.33
N GLU A 108 9.74 8.26 -12.92
CA GLU A 108 9.12 9.58 -12.73
C GLU A 108 8.35 10.06 -13.98
N ASN A 109 8.87 9.76 -15.17
CA ASN A 109 8.27 10.17 -16.44
C ASN A 109 7.20 9.21 -16.99
N ALA A 110 6.88 8.12 -16.30
CA ALA A 110 5.79 7.25 -16.70
C ALA A 110 4.43 7.93 -16.45
N PRO A 111 3.49 7.91 -17.42
CA PRO A 111 2.16 8.49 -17.24
C PRO A 111 1.42 7.87 -16.07
N LYS A 112 0.87 8.71 -15.17
CA LYS A 112 0.17 8.25 -13.95
C LYS A 112 -1.13 8.98 -13.69
N THR A 113 -1.26 10.22 -14.14
CA THR A 113 -2.50 10.97 -14.02
C THR A 113 -3.50 10.56 -15.11
N ILE A 114 -4.77 10.84 -14.90
CA ILE A 114 -5.82 10.55 -15.89
C ILE A 114 -5.48 11.24 -17.21
N GLU A 115 -5.10 12.51 -17.16
CA GLU A 115 -4.79 13.35 -18.32
C GLU A 115 -3.59 12.81 -19.10
N GLU A 116 -2.54 12.37 -18.40
CA GLU A 116 -1.35 11.79 -19.03
C GLU A 116 -1.66 10.46 -19.72
N ILE A 117 -2.45 9.60 -19.06
CA ILE A 117 -2.83 8.30 -19.60
C ILE A 117 -3.76 8.48 -20.82
N GLU A 118 -4.75 9.35 -20.75
CA GLU A 118 -5.65 9.65 -21.87
C GLU A 118 -4.87 10.23 -23.07
N ALA A 119 -3.85 11.06 -22.82
CA ALA A 119 -3.04 11.64 -23.87
C ALA A 119 -2.21 10.61 -24.67
N VAL A 120 -1.83 9.47 -24.06
CA VAL A 120 -1.04 8.43 -24.73
C VAL A 120 -1.88 7.27 -25.27
N THR A 121 -3.16 7.18 -24.91
CA THR A 121 -4.08 6.13 -25.36
C THR A 121 -5.15 6.60 -26.35
N ALA A 122 -5.20 7.90 -26.64
CA ALA A 122 -6.16 8.53 -27.57
C ALA A 122 -5.87 8.22 -29.04
#